data_0f7c3d0fe8c3e8837f64d6466d949c31
#
_entry.id   0f7c3d0fe8c3e8837f64d6466d949c31
#
_cell.length_a   1.000
_cell.length_b   1.000
_cell.length_c   1.000
_cell.angle_alpha   90.00
_cell.angle_beta   90.00
_cell.angle_gamma   90.00
#
_symmetry.space_group_name_H-M   'P 1'
#
loop_
_entity.id
_entity.type
_entity.pdbx_description
1 polymer ?
#
loop_
_entity_poly.entity_id
_entity_poly.type
_entity_poly.pdbx_seq_one_letter_code
_entity_poly.pdbx_strand_id
1 'polypeptide(L)'
;VCETFEVPYIHIGTDEVAFTNPEFVPEMVAYVRSKGKKVISWNPGWRYQPGEIDMTQLWSFRGKAQPGIPAVDSRFHYLNHFDTFGDIVALYNSRIYNQESGSEDIAGVILAVWNDRLVPDEKELISENHFYPNMLAMAERAWRGGGFQYFDGHGVILPEEDTPEFKAFADFEERMLWLKKHIFQGYPFAYVRQTNVKWKITEAFPNGGDLTRSFPPEQEWADVYYYEGRPYQVKEARGAGIYLRHVWGTLVPAFYPQPKENHTAYAYTWVYSPKTQEVGMWIEFQNYGRSEMDLPPLAGKWDYKGSRIWLNEQEVLPPQWTANHREKSNEIALGNENCVVRRPVLVVLQKGWNKVFMKLPVGRFSTDEVRLVKWMFTAVFVTPDGGEAVEGLIYSPDKIR
;
A
#
# COMPACT_ATOMS: atom_id res chain seq x y z
N VAL A 1 32.00 -5.63 -14.04
CA VAL A 1 30.94 -6.17 -13.17
C VAL A 1 31.26 -7.63 -12.84
N CYS A 2 31.32 -8.55 -13.83
CA CYS A 2 31.54 -9.98 -13.59
C CYS A 2 32.84 -10.31 -12.83
N GLU A 3 33.89 -9.54 -13.04
CA GLU A 3 35.18 -9.73 -12.37
C GLU A 3 35.27 -9.02 -11.01
N THR A 4 34.44 -8.01 -10.79
CA THR A 4 34.45 -7.18 -9.59
C THR A 4 33.60 -7.78 -8.46
N PHE A 5 32.48 -8.42 -8.82
CA PHE A 5 31.53 -8.95 -7.87
C PHE A 5 31.50 -10.48 -7.85
N GLU A 6 31.65 -11.05 -6.67
CA GLU A 6 31.55 -12.50 -6.44
C GLU A 6 30.06 -12.92 -6.31
N VAL A 7 29.28 -12.65 -7.36
CA VAL A 7 27.87 -13.06 -7.44
C VAL A 7 27.70 -14.17 -8.47
N PRO A 8 26.81 -15.15 -8.23
CA PRO A 8 26.59 -16.25 -9.17
C PRO A 8 25.78 -15.86 -10.40
N TYR A 9 25.00 -14.79 -10.33
CA TYR A 9 24.09 -14.35 -11.37
C TYR A 9 24.34 -12.90 -11.80
N ILE A 10 24.15 -12.63 -13.09
CA ILE A 10 24.05 -11.28 -13.66
C ILE A 10 22.70 -11.11 -14.32
N HIS A 11 22.01 -10.04 -13.99
CA HIS A 11 20.75 -9.66 -14.62
C HIS A 11 21.01 -8.75 -15.82
N ILE A 12 20.54 -9.12 -17.01
CA ILE A 12 20.82 -8.40 -18.26
C ILE A 12 19.66 -7.52 -18.77
N GLY A 13 18.55 -7.49 -18.04
CA GLY A 13 17.37 -6.69 -18.43
C GLY A 13 16.51 -7.38 -19.48
N THR A 14 16.28 -6.70 -20.60
CA THR A 14 15.51 -7.10 -21.80
C THR A 14 14.00 -6.80 -21.81
N ASP A 15 13.51 -6.06 -20.82
CA ASP A 15 12.14 -5.57 -20.80
C ASP A 15 12.01 -4.24 -21.57
N GLU A 16 10.81 -3.98 -22.07
CA GLU A 16 10.38 -2.69 -22.67
C GLU A 16 11.32 -2.12 -23.74
N VAL A 17 12.13 -2.95 -24.36
CA VAL A 17 13.09 -2.59 -25.42
C VAL A 17 12.79 -3.37 -26.69
N ALA A 18 12.77 -2.68 -27.81
CA ALA A 18 12.73 -3.28 -29.13
C ALA A 18 14.18 -3.54 -29.63
N PHE A 19 14.54 -4.81 -29.72
CA PHE A 19 15.85 -5.21 -30.25
C PHE A 19 15.80 -5.30 -31.77
N THR A 20 16.64 -4.51 -32.45
CA THR A 20 16.77 -4.54 -33.92
C THR A 20 17.71 -5.62 -34.38
N ASN A 21 18.67 -6.04 -33.55
CA ASN A 21 19.59 -7.16 -33.82
C ASN A 21 19.12 -8.38 -33.01
N PRO A 22 18.65 -9.48 -33.68
CA PRO A 22 18.18 -10.68 -32.97
C PRO A 22 19.33 -11.47 -32.29
N GLU A 23 20.59 -11.27 -32.69
CA GLU A 23 21.74 -11.95 -32.10
C GLU A 23 22.25 -11.28 -30.82
N PHE A 24 21.87 -10.02 -30.57
CA PHE A 24 22.41 -9.24 -29.45
C PHE A 24 22.18 -9.89 -28.09
N VAL A 25 20.96 -10.33 -27.80
CA VAL A 25 20.65 -10.95 -26.49
C VAL A 25 21.34 -12.33 -26.35
N PRO A 26 21.28 -13.24 -27.33
CA PRO A 26 22.03 -14.49 -27.30
C PRO A 26 23.56 -14.28 -27.11
N GLU A 27 24.18 -13.32 -27.80
CA GLU A 27 25.59 -12.98 -27.63
C GLU A 27 25.91 -12.48 -26.21
N MET A 28 25.04 -11.64 -25.61
CA MET A 28 25.21 -11.16 -24.24
C MET A 28 25.10 -12.29 -23.22
N VAL A 29 24.15 -13.22 -23.40
CA VAL A 29 24.04 -14.41 -22.55
C VAL A 29 25.31 -15.24 -22.63
N ALA A 30 25.79 -15.53 -23.87
CA ALA A 30 27.03 -16.28 -24.10
C ALA A 30 28.25 -15.60 -23.48
N TYR A 31 28.33 -14.29 -23.61
CA TYR A 31 29.41 -13.50 -23.00
C TYR A 31 29.42 -13.59 -21.47
N VAL A 32 28.27 -13.40 -20.80
CA VAL A 32 28.18 -13.50 -19.35
C VAL A 32 28.54 -14.91 -18.88
N ARG A 33 28.04 -15.96 -19.57
CA ARG A 33 28.38 -17.35 -19.28
C ARG A 33 29.85 -17.65 -19.46
N SER A 34 30.50 -17.04 -20.44
CA SER A 34 31.98 -17.17 -20.65
C SER A 34 32.78 -16.62 -19.47
N LYS A 35 32.20 -15.74 -18.66
CA LYS A 35 32.78 -15.21 -17.41
C LYS A 35 32.44 -16.08 -16.19
N GLY A 36 31.89 -17.26 -16.36
CA GLY A 36 31.53 -18.19 -15.28
C GLY A 36 30.31 -17.76 -14.46
N LYS A 37 29.46 -16.87 -15.00
CA LYS A 37 28.25 -16.39 -14.34
C LYS A 37 27.01 -16.95 -15.01
N LYS A 38 25.94 -17.13 -14.24
CA LYS A 38 24.58 -17.42 -14.74
C LYS A 38 23.85 -16.12 -15.10
N VAL A 39 22.83 -16.23 -15.92
CA VAL A 39 22.12 -15.07 -16.48
C VAL A 39 20.66 -15.05 -16.05
N ILE A 40 20.21 -13.90 -15.56
CA ILE A 40 18.78 -13.60 -15.31
C ILE A 40 18.35 -12.52 -16.30
N SER A 41 17.07 -12.58 -16.69
CA SER A 41 16.45 -11.59 -17.56
C SER A 41 15.00 -11.36 -17.18
N TRP A 42 14.42 -10.20 -17.58
CA TRP A 42 13.04 -9.88 -17.31
C TRP A 42 12.05 -10.76 -18.10
N ASN A 43 10.89 -11.03 -17.48
CA ASN A 43 9.73 -11.65 -18.11
C ASN A 43 8.44 -10.89 -17.66
N PRO A 44 7.69 -10.22 -18.54
CA PRO A 44 7.89 -10.12 -20.00
C PRO A 44 9.19 -9.43 -20.40
N GLY A 45 9.77 -9.90 -21.49
CA GLY A 45 11.01 -9.41 -22.08
C GLY A 45 11.36 -10.24 -23.30
N TRP A 46 12.63 -10.51 -23.50
CA TRP A 46 13.08 -11.43 -24.55
C TRP A 46 12.50 -12.82 -24.32
N ARG A 47 12.11 -13.51 -25.41
CA ARG A 47 11.56 -14.86 -25.35
C ARG A 47 12.67 -15.89 -25.46
N TYR A 48 12.84 -16.66 -24.40
CA TYR A 48 13.86 -17.71 -24.32
C TYR A 48 13.24 -19.09 -24.51
N GLN A 49 14.05 -20.03 -25.02
CA GLN A 49 13.79 -21.46 -24.93
C GLN A 49 14.55 -22.05 -23.72
N PRO A 50 14.14 -23.21 -23.19
CA PRO A 50 14.88 -23.91 -22.15
C PRO A 50 16.37 -24.10 -22.54
N GLY A 51 17.27 -23.71 -21.63
CA GLY A 51 18.72 -23.75 -21.87
C GLY A 51 19.32 -22.44 -22.43
N GLU A 52 18.54 -21.56 -23.02
CA GLU A 52 19.03 -20.28 -23.53
C GLU A 52 19.28 -19.26 -22.41
N ILE A 53 18.57 -19.36 -21.28
CA ILE A 53 18.71 -18.52 -20.10
C ILE A 53 18.74 -19.37 -18.83
N ASP A 54 19.35 -18.89 -17.75
CA ASP A 54 19.43 -19.65 -16.51
C ASP A 54 18.25 -19.37 -15.57
N MET A 55 17.63 -18.18 -15.66
CA MET A 55 16.48 -17.80 -14.85
C MET A 55 15.79 -16.57 -15.47
N THR A 56 14.48 -16.43 -15.22
CA THR A 56 13.73 -15.20 -15.52
C THR A 56 13.18 -14.56 -14.26
N GLN A 57 13.06 -13.22 -14.25
CA GLN A 57 12.37 -12.47 -13.21
C GLN A 57 11.04 -11.97 -13.76
N LEU A 58 9.95 -12.40 -13.09
CA LEU A 58 8.59 -12.01 -13.43
C LEU A 58 8.31 -10.64 -12.80
N TRP A 59 8.28 -9.59 -13.60
CA TRP A 59 8.13 -8.22 -13.10
C TRP A 59 6.74 -7.61 -13.27
N SER A 60 5.92 -8.15 -14.16
CA SER A 60 4.59 -7.66 -14.49
C SER A 60 3.55 -8.76 -14.32
N PHE A 61 2.30 -8.38 -14.04
CA PHE A 61 1.18 -9.33 -13.99
C PHE A 61 1.05 -10.21 -15.25
N ARG A 62 1.61 -9.75 -16.38
CA ARG A 62 1.70 -10.51 -17.64
C ARG A 62 2.81 -11.55 -17.65
N GLY A 63 3.77 -11.47 -16.71
CA GLY A 63 4.88 -12.41 -16.60
C GLY A 63 4.39 -13.81 -16.24
N LYS A 64 4.89 -14.82 -16.96
CA LYS A 64 4.53 -16.22 -16.77
C LYS A 64 5.79 -17.07 -16.72
N ALA A 65 5.90 -17.90 -15.67
CA ALA A 65 6.93 -18.93 -15.63
C ALA A 65 6.81 -19.85 -16.83
N GLN A 66 7.94 -20.30 -17.34
CA GLN A 66 8.03 -21.20 -18.48
C GLN A 66 8.60 -22.55 -18.01
N PRO A 67 8.01 -23.69 -18.39
CA PRO A 67 8.59 -24.99 -18.05
C PRO A 67 10.04 -25.10 -18.47
N GLY A 68 10.91 -25.56 -17.57
CA GLY A 68 12.35 -25.71 -17.80
C GLY A 68 13.17 -24.42 -17.74
N ILE A 69 12.59 -23.30 -17.37
CA ILE A 69 13.29 -22.05 -17.08
C ILE A 69 12.87 -21.58 -15.68
N PRO A 70 13.72 -21.69 -14.65
CA PRO A 70 13.42 -21.19 -13.32
C PRO A 70 13.04 -19.72 -13.33
N ALA A 71 12.08 -19.32 -12.50
CA ALA A 71 11.64 -17.94 -12.38
C ALA A 71 11.67 -17.45 -10.94
N VAL A 72 11.97 -16.16 -10.72
CA VAL A 72 11.71 -15.44 -9.47
C VAL A 72 10.49 -14.56 -9.65
N ASP A 73 9.58 -14.56 -8.67
CA ASP A 73 8.35 -13.79 -8.72
C ASP A 73 8.54 -12.43 -8.05
N SER A 74 8.39 -11.34 -8.79
CA SER A 74 8.29 -9.97 -8.26
C SER A 74 7.03 -9.25 -8.71
N ARG A 75 6.07 -9.98 -9.28
CA ARG A 75 4.78 -9.42 -9.69
C ARG A 75 4.04 -8.88 -8.48
N PHE A 76 3.52 -7.64 -8.57
CA PHE A 76 2.82 -6.93 -7.50
C PHE A 76 3.66 -6.63 -6.25
N HIS A 77 4.96 -6.85 -6.26
CA HIS A 77 5.87 -6.64 -5.13
C HIS A 77 6.74 -5.39 -5.30
N TYR A 78 6.12 -4.28 -5.75
CA TYR A 78 6.79 -3.00 -5.99
C TYR A 78 6.34 -1.98 -4.94
N LEU A 79 7.21 -1.69 -3.97
CA LEU A 79 6.89 -0.87 -2.81
C LEU A 79 6.52 0.57 -3.14
N ASN A 80 7.00 1.10 -4.27
CA ASN A 80 6.68 2.46 -4.71
C ASN A 80 5.18 2.73 -4.96
N HIS A 81 4.36 1.68 -5.00
CA HIS A 81 2.90 1.79 -5.13
C HIS A 81 2.16 1.49 -3.84
N PHE A 82 2.86 1.10 -2.78
CA PHE A 82 2.26 0.53 -1.59
C PHE A 82 1.86 1.59 -0.57
N ASP A 83 0.71 1.37 0.05
CA ASP A 83 0.38 1.91 1.36
C ASP A 83 1.07 1.09 2.46
N THR A 84 1.35 1.74 3.58
CA THR A 84 2.03 1.10 4.71
C THR A 84 1.22 -0.03 5.34
N PHE A 85 -0.11 0.08 5.33
CA PHE A 85 -1.00 -0.79 6.10
C PHE A 85 -1.80 -1.75 5.22
N GLY A 86 -2.39 -1.26 4.13
CA GLY A 86 -3.22 -2.10 3.27
C GLY A 86 -2.40 -3.13 2.49
N ASP A 87 -1.33 -2.71 1.85
CA ASP A 87 -0.55 -3.60 1.00
C ASP A 87 0.26 -4.65 1.78
N ILE A 88 0.61 -4.40 3.03
CA ILE A 88 1.25 -5.42 3.88
C ILE A 88 0.34 -6.63 4.12
N VAL A 89 -0.98 -6.41 4.16
CA VAL A 89 -1.97 -7.49 4.25
C VAL A 89 -1.92 -8.36 3.00
N ALA A 90 -1.88 -7.73 1.83
CA ALA A 90 -1.76 -8.44 0.56
C ALA A 90 -0.44 -9.20 0.46
N LEU A 91 0.69 -8.60 0.83
CA LEU A 91 1.99 -9.28 0.85
C LEU A 91 1.99 -10.51 1.75
N TYR A 92 1.48 -10.36 2.99
CA TYR A 92 1.42 -11.46 3.93
C TYR A 92 0.53 -12.61 3.44
N ASN A 93 -0.58 -12.29 2.78
CA ASN A 93 -1.54 -13.28 2.30
C ASN A 93 -1.21 -13.86 0.92
N SER A 94 -0.30 -13.25 0.16
CA SER A 94 -0.07 -13.62 -1.24
C SER A 94 0.74 -14.88 -1.40
N ARG A 95 0.21 -15.84 -2.14
CA ARG A 95 0.99 -16.98 -2.67
C ARG A 95 2.07 -16.47 -3.63
N ILE A 96 3.29 -16.97 -3.44
CA ILE A 96 4.36 -16.76 -4.41
C ILE A 96 4.01 -17.57 -5.66
N TYR A 97 3.82 -16.88 -6.77
CA TYR A 97 3.42 -17.43 -8.07
C TYR A 97 2.24 -18.40 -8.02
N ASN A 98 1.27 -18.20 -7.11
CA ASN A 98 0.12 -19.10 -6.90
C ASN A 98 0.46 -20.52 -6.46
N GLN A 99 1.66 -20.79 -6.00
CA GLN A 99 2.06 -22.09 -5.49
C GLN A 99 1.96 -22.14 -3.96
N GLU A 100 1.54 -23.29 -3.42
CA GLU A 100 1.50 -23.51 -1.97
C GLU A 100 2.88 -23.70 -1.36
N SER A 101 3.81 -24.19 -2.17
CA SER A 101 5.19 -24.46 -1.78
C SER A 101 6.14 -24.16 -2.93
N GLY A 102 7.42 -23.98 -2.61
CA GLY A 102 8.48 -23.81 -3.62
C GLY A 102 8.56 -25.00 -4.58
N SER A 103 9.08 -24.73 -5.78
CA SER A 103 9.32 -25.73 -6.82
C SER A 103 10.61 -25.40 -7.58
N GLU A 104 11.07 -26.31 -8.43
CA GLU A 104 12.22 -26.07 -9.30
C GLU A 104 11.95 -24.97 -10.33
N ASP A 105 10.69 -24.77 -10.72
CA ASP A 105 10.29 -23.74 -11.68
C ASP A 105 10.18 -22.36 -11.05
N ILE A 106 9.97 -22.26 -9.72
CA ILE A 106 9.87 -21.00 -8.98
C ILE A 106 10.97 -20.95 -7.93
N ALA A 107 12.03 -20.24 -8.25
CA ALA A 107 13.22 -20.14 -7.43
C ALA A 107 13.06 -19.24 -6.19
N GLY A 108 12.00 -18.44 -6.12
CA GLY A 108 11.73 -17.56 -5.00
C GLY A 108 10.97 -16.30 -5.38
N VAL A 109 11.15 -15.26 -4.57
CA VAL A 109 10.48 -13.96 -4.68
C VAL A 109 11.46 -12.82 -4.50
N ILE A 110 11.22 -11.70 -5.18
CA ILE A 110 11.91 -10.44 -4.97
C ILE A 110 10.89 -9.35 -4.63
N LEU A 111 11.10 -8.68 -3.50
CA LEU A 111 10.42 -7.46 -3.13
C LEU A 111 11.24 -6.28 -3.64
N ALA A 112 10.68 -5.48 -4.53
CA ALA A 112 11.40 -4.42 -5.21
C ALA A 112 11.12 -3.04 -4.58
N VAL A 113 12.17 -2.32 -4.22
CA VAL A 113 12.12 -0.88 -3.97
C VAL A 113 12.38 -0.19 -5.31
N TRP A 114 11.32 0.14 -6.03
CA TRP A 114 11.38 0.81 -7.32
C TRP A 114 11.00 2.28 -7.14
N ASN A 115 11.99 3.13 -6.98
CA ASN A 115 11.74 4.54 -6.68
C ASN A 115 11.88 5.39 -7.96
N ASP A 116 10.78 6.01 -8.35
CA ASP A 116 10.70 6.88 -9.52
C ASP A 116 10.96 8.36 -9.18
N ARG A 117 11.34 8.65 -7.93
CA ARG A 117 11.51 10.00 -7.43
C ARG A 117 12.94 10.31 -7.02
N LEU A 118 13.32 11.57 -7.18
CA LEU A 118 14.54 12.07 -6.60
C LEU A 118 14.43 12.10 -5.07
N VAL A 119 15.39 11.49 -4.41
CA VAL A 119 15.55 11.54 -2.95
C VAL A 119 16.87 12.23 -2.60
N PRO A 120 16.90 13.07 -1.56
CA PRO A 120 18.13 13.75 -1.15
C PRO A 120 19.20 12.81 -0.60
N ASP A 121 18.78 11.72 0.04
CA ASP A 121 19.64 10.72 0.66
C ASP A 121 19.11 9.31 0.36
N GLU A 122 19.97 8.36 0.07
CA GLU A 122 19.61 6.96 -0.17
C GLU A 122 18.83 6.32 0.98
N LYS A 123 19.05 6.76 2.21
CA LYS A 123 18.30 6.30 3.38
C LYS A 123 16.81 6.60 3.28
N GLU A 124 16.44 7.66 2.59
CA GLU A 124 15.04 8.03 2.39
C GLU A 124 14.30 7.06 1.47
N LEU A 125 15.00 6.37 0.57
CA LEU A 125 14.40 5.28 -0.20
C LEU A 125 13.78 4.21 0.70
N ILE A 126 14.45 3.86 1.77
CA ILE A 126 14.04 2.81 2.70
C ILE A 126 12.86 3.26 3.56
N SER A 127 12.91 4.50 4.09
CA SER A 127 11.83 5.06 4.91
C SER A 127 10.57 5.31 4.09
N GLU A 128 10.74 5.91 2.94
CA GLU A 128 9.64 6.30 2.06
C GLU A 128 8.86 5.12 1.48
N ASN A 129 9.55 4.02 1.18
CA ASN A 129 8.92 2.83 0.63
C ASN A 129 8.55 1.78 1.70
N HIS A 130 8.58 2.13 2.98
CA HIS A 130 8.19 1.25 4.09
C HIS A 130 8.87 -0.13 4.04
N PHE A 131 10.16 -0.15 3.74
CA PHE A 131 10.88 -1.36 3.38
C PHE A 131 10.80 -2.45 4.46
N TYR A 132 11.15 -2.13 5.72
CA TYR A 132 11.29 -3.15 6.76
C TYR A 132 10.00 -3.89 7.10
N PRO A 133 8.85 -3.25 7.34
CA PRO A 133 7.61 -3.98 7.60
C PRO A 133 7.20 -4.85 6.40
N ASN A 134 7.31 -4.35 5.17
CA ASN A 134 6.98 -5.11 3.97
C ASN A 134 7.96 -6.27 3.72
N MET A 135 9.25 -6.06 3.97
CA MET A 135 10.27 -7.12 3.92
C MET A 135 9.94 -8.27 4.86
N LEU A 136 9.52 -7.98 6.09
CA LEU A 136 9.15 -9.02 7.04
C LEU A 136 7.90 -9.80 6.61
N ALA A 137 6.90 -9.13 6.04
CA ALA A 137 5.71 -9.80 5.51
C ALA A 137 6.07 -10.73 4.36
N MET A 138 6.91 -10.27 3.43
CA MET A 138 7.37 -11.09 2.32
C MET A 138 8.27 -12.26 2.77
N ALA A 139 9.17 -12.02 3.72
CA ALA A 139 10.04 -13.04 4.28
C ALA A 139 9.23 -14.15 4.99
N GLU A 140 8.22 -13.77 5.78
CA GLU A 140 7.31 -14.73 6.43
C GLU A 140 6.61 -15.61 5.38
N ARG A 141 6.12 -15.00 4.30
CA ARG A 141 5.46 -15.73 3.22
C ARG A 141 6.43 -16.64 2.46
N ALA A 142 7.61 -16.15 2.13
CA ALA A 142 8.64 -16.92 1.43
C ALA A 142 9.10 -18.15 2.25
N TRP A 143 9.18 -17.98 3.57
CA TRP A 143 9.58 -19.06 4.48
C TRP A 143 8.48 -20.10 4.69
N ARG A 144 7.24 -19.66 4.94
CA ARG A 144 6.12 -20.55 5.29
C ARG A 144 5.46 -21.21 4.09
N GLY A 145 5.56 -20.60 2.90
CA GLY A 145 4.71 -20.98 1.77
C GLY A 145 3.22 -20.70 2.04
N GLY A 146 2.33 -21.30 1.28
CA GLY A 146 0.88 -21.13 1.42
C GLY A 146 0.40 -19.72 1.05
N GLY A 147 -0.71 -19.29 1.64
CA GLY A 147 -1.36 -18.01 1.36
C GLY A 147 -2.45 -18.11 0.31
N PHE A 148 -2.89 -16.95 -0.19
CA PHE A 148 -3.92 -16.82 -1.23
C PHE A 148 -3.31 -16.14 -2.46
N GLN A 149 -3.98 -16.22 -3.58
CA GLN A 149 -3.56 -15.45 -4.74
C GLN A 149 -3.71 -13.94 -4.47
N TYR A 150 -2.75 -13.12 -4.90
CA TYR A 150 -2.72 -11.69 -4.61
C TYR A 150 -3.99 -10.95 -5.05
N PHE A 151 -4.52 -11.29 -6.19
CA PHE A 151 -5.73 -10.69 -6.77
C PHE A 151 -7.00 -11.53 -6.55
N ASP A 152 -6.88 -12.65 -5.83
CA ASP A 152 -8.01 -13.45 -5.36
C ASP A 152 -8.10 -13.35 -3.83
N GLY A 153 -9.21 -13.75 -3.26
CA GLY A 153 -9.39 -13.76 -1.83
C GLY A 153 -9.46 -12.36 -1.22
N HIS A 154 -8.56 -12.03 -0.31
CA HIS A 154 -8.69 -10.82 0.51
C HIS A 154 -8.04 -9.57 -0.10
N GLY A 155 -7.08 -9.71 -1.01
CA GLY A 155 -6.31 -8.57 -1.53
C GLY A 155 -5.68 -7.75 -0.39
N VAL A 156 -6.05 -6.48 -0.32
CA VAL A 156 -5.61 -5.53 0.73
C VAL A 156 -6.57 -5.45 1.93
N ILE A 157 -7.56 -6.33 2.01
CA ILE A 157 -8.57 -6.32 3.07
C ILE A 157 -8.13 -7.26 4.19
N LEU A 158 -8.11 -6.77 5.42
CA LEU A 158 -7.95 -7.64 6.59
C LEU A 158 -9.12 -8.63 6.68
N PRO A 159 -8.85 -9.92 6.91
CA PRO A 159 -9.90 -10.90 7.14
C PRO A 159 -10.79 -10.55 8.32
N GLU A 160 -11.96 -11.17 8.40
CA GLU A 160 -12.87 -11.01 9.52
C GLU A 160 -12.29 -11.56 10.83
N GLU A 161 -12.55 -10.93 11.96
CA GLU A 161 -11.88 -11.13 13.25
C GLU A 161 -11.90 -12.58 13.76
N ASP A 162 -12.97 -13.31 13.51
CA ASP A 162 -13.14 -14.68 13.99
C ASP A 162 -12.56 -15.75 13.05
N THR A 163 -11.86 -15.34 12.01
CA THR A 163 -11.29 -16.26 11.01
C THR A 163 -9.87 -16.71 11.37
N PRO A 164 -9.47 -17.94 10.98
CA PRO A 164 -8.10 -18.40 11.12
C PRO A 164 -7.09 -17.48 10.42
N GLU A 165 -7.48 -16.90 9.29
CA GLU A 165 -6.67 -16.00 8.48
C GLU A 165 -6.38 -14.69 9.24
N PHE A 166 -7.39 -14.12 9.89
CA PHE A 166 -7.20 -12.96 10.75
C PHE A 166 -6.26 -13.25 11.90
N LYS A 167 -6.47 -14.38 12.59
CA LYS A 167 -5.61 -14.80 13.69
C LYS A 167 -4.16 -14.97 13.24
N ALA A 168 -3.95 -15.61 12.09
CA ALA A 168 -2.62 -15.80 11.53
C ALA A 168 -1.92 -14.46 11.22
N PHE A 169 -2.66 -13.49 10.67
CA PHE A 169 -2.13 -12.15 10.43
C PHE A 169 -1.85 -11.42 11.76
N ALA A 170 -2.75 -11.50 12.73
CA ALA A 170 -2.55 -10.86 14.05
C ALA A 170 -1.31 -11.42 14.78
N ASP A 171 -1.13 -12.75 14.74
CA ASP A 171 0.06 -13.41 15.28
C ASP A 171 1.36 -12.96 14.57
N PHE A 172 1.29 -12.76 13.27
CA PHE A 172 2.40 -12.18 12.49
C PHE A 172 2.65 -10.72 12.89
N GLU A 173 1.60 -9.90 13.00
CA GLU A 173 1.70 -8.50 13.41
C GLU A 173 2.37 -8.36 14.77
N GLU A 174 2.03 -9.22 15.76
CA GLU A 174 2.69 -9.25 17.06
C GLU A 174 4.20 -9.52 16.95
N ARG A 175 4.59 -10.52 16.16
CA ARG A 175 6.01 -10.84 15.94
C ARG A 175 6.74 -9.70 15.23
N MET A 176 6.11 -9.10 14.26
CA MET A 176 6.66 -7.96 13.50
C MET A 176 6.88 -6.74 14.40
N LEU A 177 5.93 -6.42 15.28
CA LEU A 177 6.06 -5.34 16.26
C LEU A 177 7.13 -5.66 17.33
N TRP A 178 7.26 -6.93 17.72
CA TRP A 178 8.35 -7.36 18.57
C TRP A 178 9.71 -7.16 17.89
N LEU A 179 9.84 -7.54 16.61
CA LEU A 179 11.06 -7.32 15.82
C LEU A 179 11.37 -5.83 15.66
N LYS A 180 10.36 -4.99 15.39
CA LYS A 180 10.51 -3.53 15.38
C LYS A 180 11.19 -3.04 16.65
N LYS A 181 10.69 -3.46 17.81
CA LYS A 181 11.15 -3.00 19.13
C LYS A 181 12.54 -3.52 19.51
N HIS A 182 12.93 -4.74 19.09
CA HIS A 182 14.12 -5.40 19.60
C HIS A 182 15.24 -5.53 18.57
N ILE A 183 14.92 -5.62 17.28
CA ILE A 183 15.91 -5.86 16.22
C ILE A 183 16.07 -4.62 15.32
N PHE A 184 14.95 -3.98 14.96
CA PHE A 184 14.95 -2.85 14.04
C PHE A 184 14.88 -1.49 14.78
N GLN A 185 15.31 -1.44 16.02
CA GLN A 185 15.38 -0.19 16.79
C GLN A 185 16.34 0.80 16.10
N GLY A 186 15.82 2.00 15.82
CA GLY A 186 16.57 3.05 15.11
C GLY A 186 16.55 2.95 13.57
N TYR A 187 15.91 1.92 13.04
CA TYR A 187 15.63 1.83 11.60
C TYR A 187 14.26 2.44 11.26
N PRO A 188 14.07 2.95 10.03
CA PRO A 188 12.76 3.47 9.60
C PRO A 188 11.73 2.34 9.50
N PHE A 189 10.91 2.22 10.53
CA PHE A 189 9.90 1.17 10.65
C PHE A 189 8.52 1.80 10.87
N ALA A 190 7.92 2.27 9.81
CA ALA A 190 6.68 3.03 9.81
C ALA A 190 5.45 2.11 9.88
N TYR A 191 5.27 1.45 11.01
CA TYR A 191 4.13 0.56 11.24
C TYR A 191 3.75 0.54 12.71
N VAL A 192 2.45 0.54 12.98
CA VAL A 192 1.85 0.29 14.29
C VAL A 192 0.73 -0.74 14.15
N ARG A 193 0.28 -1.30 15.27
CA ARG A 193 -0.83 -2.26 15.26
C ARG A 193 -2.05 -1.71 14.50
N GLN A 194 -2.54 -2.48 13.54
CA GLN A 194 -3.74 -2.14 12.79
C GLN A 194 -4.90 -3.12 12.99
N THR A 195 -4.64 -4.32 13.48
CA THR A 195 -5.68 -5.35 13.66
C THR A 195 -6.77 -4.95 14.64
N ASN A 196 -6.51 -3.99 15.53
CA ASN A 196 -7.48 -3.43 16.47
C ASN A 196 -8.22 -2.18 15.98
N VAL A 197 -7.87 -1.64 14.81
CA VAL A 197 -8.51 -0.45 14.24
C VAL A 197 -9.75 -0.84 13.46
N LYS A 198 -10.90 -0.31 13.83
CA LYS A 198 -12.22 -0.65 13.27
C LYS A 198 -12.93 0.59 12.75
N TRP A 199 -13.65 0.43 11.64
CA TRP A 199 -14.37 1.49 10.95
C TRP A 199 -15.77 1.05 10.56
N LYS A 200 -16.69 2.01 10.45
CA LYS A 200 -17.90 1.91 9.63
C LYS A 200 -17.69 2.73 8.36
N ILE A 201 -17.99 2.15 7.21
CA ILE A 201 -17.85 2.79 5.90
C ILE A 201 -19.16 2.67 5.14
N THR A 202 -19.67 3.77 4.59
CA THR A 202 -20.92 3.79 3.85
C THR A 202 -20.75 3.18 2.46
N GLU A 203 -21.83 2.71 1.85
CA GLU A 203 -21.89 2.69 0.39
C GLU A 203 -21.62 4.10 -0.13
N ALA A 204 -21.03 4.17 -1.32
CA ALA A 204 -20.65 5.45 -1.90
C ALA A 204 -21.86 6.15 -2.57
N PHE A 205 -22.03 7.43 -2.31
CA PHE A 205 -23.07 8.29 -2.84
C PHE A 205 -22.64 8.91 -4.19
N PRO A 206 -23.52 9.01 -5.19
CA PRO A 206 -23.19 9.62 -6.47
C PRO A 206 -23.02 11.14 -6.33
N ASN A 207 -21.80 11.64 -6.53
CA ASN A 207 -21.51 13.08 -6.46
C ASN A 207 -21.62 13.79 -7.81
N GLY A 208 -21.74 13.05 -8.91
CA GLY A 208 -21.88 13.61 -10.25
C GLY A 208 -20.67 14.40 -10.74
N GLY A 209 -19.50 14.20 -10.11
CA GLY A 209 -18.27 14.95 -10.37
C GLY A 209 -18.10 16.19 -9.48
N ASP A 210 -19.09 16.54 -8.68
CA ASP A 210 -18.98 17.59 -7.64
C ASP A 210 -18.42 16.96 -6.34
N LEU A 211 -17.12 17.08 -6.16
CA LEU A 211 -16.39 16.52 -5.02
C LEU A 211 -16.75 17.23 -3.70
N THR A 212 -17.41 18.37 -3.75
CA THR A 212 -17.82 19.14 -2.57
C THR A 212 -19.21 18.76 -2.06
N ARG A 213 -20.00 18.06 -2.89
CA ARG A 213 -21.39 17.70 -2.58
C ARG A 213 -21.50 16.99 -1.22
N SER A 214 -22.48 17.43 -0.44
CA SER A 214 -22.78 16.87 0.89
C SER A 214 -23.87 15.82 0.84
N PHE A 215 -23.79 14.84 1.77
CA PHE A 215 -24.70 13.71 1.85
C PHE A 215 -25.12 13.45 3.30
N PRO A 216 -26.17 12.65 3.56
CA PRO A 216 -26.72 12.44 4.89
C PRO A 216 -25.71 12.09 6.01
N PRO A 217 -24.62 11.33 5.79
CA PRO A 217 -23.64 11.03 6.83
C PRO A 217 -22.95 12.27 7.46
N GLU A 218 -22.97 13.42 6.79
CA GLU A 218 -22.45 14.67 7.35
C GLU A 218 -23.37 15.29 8.41
N GLN A 219 -24.62 14.84 8.49
CA GLN A 219 -25.60 15.32 9.48
C GLN A 219 -25.69 14.40 10.69
N GLU A 220 -25.84 13.11 10.46
CA GLU A 220 -25.93 12.11 11.52
C GLU A 220 -25.34 10.77 11.11
N TRP A 221 -24.94 9.94 12.07
CA TRP A 221 -24.45 8.60 11.83
C TRP A 221 -25.57 7.57 12.01
N ALA A 222 -25.71 6.70 11.02
CA ALA A 222 -26.70 5.64 10.98
C ALA A 222 -26.09 4.37 10.32
N ASP A 223 -26.75 3.22 10.54
CA ASP A 223 -26.34 1.97 9.89
C ASP A 223 -26.88 1.85 8.46
N VAL A 224 -27.93 2.62 8.14
CA VAL A 224 -28.51 2.71 6.80
C VAL A 224 -28.91 4.15 6.55
N TYR A 225 -28.54 4.67 5.41
CA TYR A 225 -28.94 6.00 4.94
C TYR A 225 -29.94 5.88 3.79
N TYR A 226 -30.92 6.77 3.76
CA TYR A 226 -31.84 6.90 2.62
C TYR A 226 -31.50 8.17 1.84
N TYR A 227 -31.23 8.01 0.57
CA TYR A 227 -30.91 9.13 -0.30
C TYR A 227 -31.46 8.89 -1.71
N GLU A 228 -32.16 9.87 -2.29
CA GLU A 228 -32.82 9.78 -3.59
C GLU A 228 -33.64 8.50 -3.80
N GLY A 229 -34.39 8.12 -2.76
CA GLY A 229 -35.35 6.99 -2.81
C GLY A 229 -34.72 5.60 -2.67
N ARG A 230 -33.40 5.48 -2.41
CA ARG A 230 -32.76 4.18 -2.17
C ARG A 230 -32.02 4.13 -0.83
N PRO A 231 -31.90 2.94 -0.21
CA PRO A 231 -31.03 2.73 0.93
C PRO A 231 -29.56 2.62 0.51
N TYR A 232 -28.67 3.16 1.37
CA TYR A 232 -27.22 3.02 1.31
C TYR A 232 -26.77 2.34 2.61
N GLN A 233 -26.18 1.17 2.46
CA GLN A 233 -25.74 0.37 3.58
C GLN A 233 -24.40 0.87 4.14
N VAL A 234 -24.19 0.59 5.42
CA VAL A 234 -22.92 0.79 6.10
C VAL A 234 -22.30 -0.57 6.40
N LYS A 235 -21.02 -0.72 6.16
CA LYS A 235 -20.27 -1.95 6.42
C LYS A 235 -19.10 -1.68 7.31
N GLU A 236 -18.73 -2.67 8.10
CA GLU A 236 -17.51 -2.62 8.89
C GLU A 236 -16.28 -2.89 8.03
N ALA A 237 -15.17 -2.25 8.41
CA ALA A 237 -13.85 -2.46 7.87
C ALA A 237 -12.83 -2.46 9.01
N ARG A 238 -11.68 -3.07 8.78
CA ARG A 238 -10.62 -3.19 9.77
C ARG A 238 -9.28 -2.85 9.15
N GLY A 239 -8.43 -2.16 9.91
CA GLY A 239 -7.10 -1.74 9.51
C GLY A 239 -6.87 -0.25 9.65
N ALA A 240 -5.61 0.17 9.69
CA ALA A 240 -5.22 1.58 9.73
C ALA A 240 -5.22 2.22 8.34
N GLY A 241 -4.98 1.44 7.29
CA GLY A 241 -5.04 1.86 5.89
C GLY A 241 -6.10 1.06 5.14
N ILE A 242 -7.08 1.75 4.58
CA ILE A 242 -8.20 1.15 3.87
C ILE A 242 -8.22 1.63 2.42
N TYR A 243 -8.02 0.72 1.49
CA TYR A 243 -8.31 0.96 0.09
C TYR A 243 -9.81 0.78 -0.18
N LEU A 244 -10.47 1.84 -0.61
CA LEU A 244 -11.81 1.78 -1.20
C LEU A 244 -11.72 1.28 -2.65
N ARG A 245 -10.64 1.67 -3.35
CA ARG A 245 -10.20 1.17 -4.65
C ARG A 245 -8.68 1.14 -4.69
N HIS A 246 -8.12 -0.01 -5.01
CA HIS A 246 -6.67 -0.17 -5.17
C HIS A 246 -6.17 0.57 -6.43
N VAL A 247 -4.88 0.94 -6.45
CA VAL A 247 -4.24 1.60 -7.60
C VAL A 247 -4.39 0.79 -8.90
N TRP A 248 -4.36 -0.52 -8.82
CA TRP A 248 -4.58 -1.42 -9.97
C TRP A 248 -6.06 -1.78 -10.20
N GLY A 249 -6.97 -0.98 -9.66
CA GLY A 249 -8.40 -1.12 -9.85
C GLY A 249 -8.94 -2.43 -9.29
N THR A 250 -9.85 -3.04 -10.03
CA THR A 250 -10.50 -4.30 -9.63
C THR A 250 -9.60 -5.53 -9.74
N LEU A 251 -8.36 -5.36 -10.23
CA LEU A 251 -7.38 -6.46 -10.25
C LEU A 251 -6.99 -6.88 -8.82
N VAL A 252 -7.01 -5.96 -7.87
CA VAL A 252 -6.73 -6.25 -6.46
C VAL A 252 -7.99 -5.99 -5.65
N PRO A 253 -8.52 -6.98 -4.93
CA PRO A 253 -9.67 -6.81 -4.05
C PRO A 253 -9.44 -5.68 -3.03
N ALA A 254 -10.43 -4.81 -2.91
CA ALA A 254 -10.48 -3.69 -1.99
C ALA A 254 -11.87 -3.58 -1.37
N PHE A 255 -12.09 -2.62 -0.48
CA PHE A 255 -13.36 -2.51 0.25
C PHE A 255 -14.59 -2.49 -0.66
N TYR A 256 -14.53 -1.77 -1.80
CA TYR A 256 -15.55 -1.86 -2.84
C TYR A 256 -15.13 -2.85 -3.93
N PRO A 257 -15.80 -4.01 -4.05
CA PRO A 257 -15.50 -4.96 -5.13
C PRO A 257 -15.72 -4.35 -6.52
N GLN A 258 -16.65 -3.41 -6.62
CA GLN A 258 -16.97 -2.67 -7.85
C GLN A 258 -17.00 -1.17 -7.53
N PRO A 259 -15.83 -0.52 -7.39
CA PRO A 259 -15.77 0.91 -7.10
C PRO A 259 -16.33 1.71 -8.27
N LYS A 260 -17.00 2.82 -7.96
CA LYS A 260 -17.62 3.70 -8.95
C LYS A 260 -16.94 5.07 -8.95
N GLU A 261 -16.70 5.60 -10.15
CA GLU A 261 -16.26 6.98 -10.36
C GLU A 261 -17.31 7.99 -9.93
N ASN A 262 -16.90 9.21 -9.62
CA ASN A 262 -17.79 10.32 -9.27
C ASN A 262 -18.71 9.97 -8.10
N HIS A 263 -18.13 9.38 -7.06
CA HIS A 263 -18.85 9.03 -5.82
C HIS A 263 -18.12 9.56 -4.59
N THR A 264 -18.84 9.70 -3.49
CA THR A 264 -18.31 10.08 -2.18
C THR A 264 -18.67 9.00 -1.16
N ALA A 265 -17.67 8.49 -0.46
CA ALA A 265 -17.83 7.60 0.67
C ALA A 265 -17.59 8.35 1.98
N TYR A 266 -18.05 7.77 3.07
CA TYR A 266 -17.75 8.26 4.42
C TYR A 266 -17.26 7.11 5.28
N ALA A 267 -16.26 7.40 6.12
CA ALA A 267 -15.75 6.46 7.11
C ALA A 267 -15.81 7.09 8.50
N TYR A 268 -16.15 6.30 9.51
CA TYR A 268 -16.19 6.79 10.87
C TYR A 268 -15.92 5.70 11.91
N THR A 269 -15.40 6.13 13.05
CA THR A 269 -15.14 5.28 14.20
C THR A 269 -15.18 6.08 15.49
N TRP A 270 -15.41 5.39 16.61
CA TRP A 270 -15.21 5.91 17.95
C TRP A 270 -13.87 5.41 18.49
N VAL A 271 -13.15 6.30 19.18
CA VAL A 271 -11.87 5.98 19.82
C VAL A 271 -11.95 6.34 21.30
N TYR A 272 -11.89 5.35 22.17
CA TYR A 272 -11.81 5.58 23.59
C TYR A 272 -10.38 5.90 24.00
N SER A 273 -10.22 6.99 24.76
CA SER A 273 -8.94 7.33 25.39
C SER A 273 -9.10 7.29 26.93
N PRO A 274 -8.20 6.61 27.66
CA PRO A 274 -8.29 6.51 29.12
C PRO A 274 -8.04 7.85 29.84
N LYS A 275 -7.43 8.81 29.15
CA LYS A 275 -7.09 10.14 29.65
C LYS A 275 -7.17 11.19 28.53
N THR A 276 -7.29 12.45 28.91
CA THR A 276 -7.04 13.55 27.97
C THR A 276 -5.55 13.63 27.68
N GLN A 277 -5.16 13.57 26.41
CA GLN A 277 -3.76 13.55 26.02
C GLN A 277 -3.55 14.07 24.60
N GLU A 278 -2.39 14.69 24.37
CA GLU A 278 -1.90 14.98 23.04
C GLU A 278 -1.30 13.71 22.42
N VAL A 279 -1.65 13.45 21.17
CA VAL A 279 -1.19 12.30 20.40
C VAL A 279 -0.89 12.75 18.98
N GLY A 280 -0.11 11.94 18.26
CA GLY A 280 0.03 12.06 16.83
C GLY A 280 -1.07 11.30 16.09
N MET A 281 -1.37 11.73 14.88
CA MET A 281 -2.26 11.02 13.98
C MET A 281 -1.60 10.92 12.59
N TRP A 282 -1.36 9.71 12.12
CA TRP A 282 -1.02 9.47 10.73
C TRP A 282 -2.28 9.53 9.90
N ILE A 283 -2.30 10.43 8.92
CA ILE A 283 -3.46 10.65 8.04
C ILE A 283 -2.95 10.73 6.61
N GLU A 284 -3.57 9.94 5.73
CA GLU A 284 -3.26 9.90 4.31
C GLU A 284 -4.53 9.60 3.50
N PHE A 285 -4.72 10.26 2.37
CA PHE A 285 -5.86 10.03 1.49
C PHE A 285 -5.46 9.69 0.05
N GLN A 286 -4.19 9.80 -0.25
CA GLN A 286 -3.70 9.60 -1.61
C GLN A 286 -2.62 8.53 -1.67
N ASN A 287 -1.80 8.40 -0.62
CA ASN A 287 -0.56 7.64 -0.66
C ASN A 287 0.18 7.95 -1.96
N TYR A 288 0.70 9.18 -2.06
CA TYR A 288 1.34 9.70 -3.27
C TYR A 288 2.38 8.70 -3.78
N GLY A 289 2.02 8.11 -4.91
CA GLY A 289 2.51 6.77 -5.22
C GLY A 289 3.85 6.68 -5.82
N ARG A 290 4.62 7.68 -5.89
CA ARG A 290 5.91 7.49 -6.53
C ARG A 290 5.83 7.30 -8.05
N SER A 291 4.63 7.38 -8.59
CA SER A 291 4.41 7.38 -10.03
C SER A 291 4.50 8.81 -10.55
N GLU A 292 5.18 8.98 -11.67
CA GLU A 292 5.26 10.27 -12.37
C GLU A 292 3.89 10.88 -12.73
N MET A 293 2.86 10.04 -12.76
CA MET A 293 1.48 10.43 -13.10
C MET A 293 0.66 10.89 -11.89
N ASP A 294 1.12 10.62 -10.66
CA ASP A 294 0.44 11.07 -9.45
C ASP A 294 0.77 12.54 -9.18
N LEU A 295 -0.23 13.30 -8.78
CA LEU A 295 -0.08 14.71 -8.44
C LEU A 295 0.07 14.88 -6.92
N PRO A 296 0.95 15.77 -6.45
CA PRO A 296 1.06 16.09 -5.03
C PRO A 296 -0.17 16.87 -4.56
N PRO A 297 -0.48 16.83 -3.25
CA PRO A 297 -1.53 17.64 -2.67
C PRO A 297 -1.26 19.14 -2.85
N LEU A 298 -2.33 19.93 -3.02
CA LEU A 298 -2.26 21.38 -2.96
C LEU A 298 -2.01 21.83 -1.51
N ALA A 299 -1.34 22.98 -1.34
CA ALA A 299 -1.20 23.60 -0.02
C ALA A 299 -2.56 23.78 0.66
N GLY A 300 -2.66 23.36 1.93
CA GLY A 300 -3.89 23.41 2.70
C GLY A 300 -4.97 22.39 2.31
N LYS A 301 -4.61 21.40 1.51
CA LYS A 301 -5.49 20.27 1.14
C LYS A 301 -4.81 18.95 1.45
N TRP A 302 -5.60 17.95 1.87
CA TRP A 302 -5.11 16.59 2.09
C TRP A 302 -4.79 15.89 0.78
N ASP A 303 -5.58 16.15 -0.25
CA ASP A 303 -5.44 15.61 -1.60
C ASP A 303 -6.10 16.53 -2.64
N TYR A 304 -6.05 16.15 -3.89
CA TYR A 304 -6.73 16.86 -4.98
C TYR A 304 -8.21 16.43 -5.14
N LYS A 305 -8.68 15.47 -4.35
CA LYS A 305 -10.06 14.95 -4.37
C LYS A 305 -10.98 15.68 -3.38
N GLY A 306 -10.42 16.45 -2.45
CA GLY A 306 -11.19 17.15 -1.43
C GLY A 306 -11.55 16.28 -0.22
N SER A 307 -10.74 15.27 0.07
CA SER A 307 -10.87 14.47 1.28
C SER A 307 -10.69 15.31 2.54
N ARG A 308 -11.47 15.00 3.58
CA ARG A 308 -11.48 15.73 4.85
C ARG A 308 -11.63 14.78 6.02
N ILE A 309 -11.12 15.18 7.18
CA ILE A 309 -11.22 14.43 8.43
C ILE A 309 -11.54 15.36 9.59
N TRP A 310 -12.36 14.87 10.52
CA TRP A 310 -12.73 15.56 11.74
C TRP A 310 -12.49 14.68 12.96
N LEU A 311 -12.04 15.30 14.03
CA LEU A 311 -11.94 14.73 15.37
C LEU A 311 -12.82 15.56 16.31
N ASN A 312 -13.82 14.95 16.92
CA ASN A 312 -14.78 15.63 17.83
C ASN A 312 -15.36 16.92 17.22
N GLU A 313 -15.86 16.84 15.98
CA GLU A 313 -16.44 17.94 15.19
C GLU A 313 -15.43 19.02 14.74
N GLN A 314 -14.17 18.93 15.14
CA GLN A 314 -13.12 19.82 14.68
C GLN A 314 -12.41 19.23 13.46
N GLU A 315 -12.34 20.00 12.38
CA GLU A 315 -11.60 19.57 11.20
C GLU A 315 -10.10 19.50 11.51
N VAL A 316 -9.49 18.35 11.20
CA VAL A 316 -8.03 18.18 11.28
C VAL A 316 -7.46 18.64 9.95
N LEU A 317 -6.71 19.71 9.98
CA LEU A 317 -6.11 20.30 8.79
C LEU A 317 -4.82 19.57 8.40
N PRO A 318 -4.46 19.52 7.11
CA PRO A 318 -3.21 18.97 6.66
C PRO A 318 -2.02 19.80 7.18
N PRO A 319 -0.82 19.21 7.26
CA PRO A 319 0.39 19.97 7.52
C PRO A 319 0.63 20.98 6.40
N GLN A 320 1.46 21.98 6.65
CA GLN A 320 1.93 22.85 5.58
C GLN A 320 2.90 22.09 4.70
N TRP A 321 2.55 21.97 3.42
CA TRP A 321 3.42 21.37 2.43
C TRP A 321 4.57 22.35 2.09
N THR A 322 5.80 21.85 2.07
CA THR A 322 6.98 22.67 1.74
C THR A 322 7.12 22.92 0.24
N ALA A 323 6.55 22.03 -0.58
CA ALA A 323 6.47 22.15 -2.02
C ALA A 323 5.00 22.29 -2.45
N ASN A 324 4.74 23.28 -3.29
CA ASN A 324 3.39 23.60 -3.76
C ASN A 324 3.27 23.29 -5.26
N HIS A 325 3.79 22.13 -5.67
CA HIS A 325 3.92 21.79 -7.09
C HIS A 325 2.78 20.90 -7.53
N ARG A 326 2.11 21.31 -8.60
CA ARG A 326 1.23 20.46 -9.41
C ARG A 326 1.96 19.94 -10.67
N GLU A 327 3.25 20.16 -10.75
CA GLU A 327 4.06 19.70 -11.86
C GLU A 327 4.32 18.19 -11.71
N LYS A 328 4.27 17.49 -12.82
CA LYS A 328 4.69 16.09 -12.93
C LYS A 328 6.20 16.05 -12.79
N SER A 329 6.68 16.05 -11.56
CA SER A 329 8.10 16.13 -11.26
C SER A 329 8.53 15.01 -10.34
N ASN A 330 9.62 14.36 -10.70
CA ASN A 330 10.32 13.43 -9.83
C ASN A 330 11.15 14.15 -8.74
N GLU A 331 11.13 15.47 -8.72
CA GLU A 331 11.94 16.30 -7.82
C GLU A 331 11.19 16.76 -6.57
N ILE A 332 9.94 16.31 -6.39
CA ILE A 332 9.15 16.64 -5.20
C ILE A 332 9.71 15.89 -4.00
N ALA A 333 9.91 16.61 -2.91
CA ALA A 333 10.38 16.01 -1.66
C ALA A 333 9.33 15.04 -1.09
N LEU A 334 9.69 13.77 -0.99
CA LEU A 334 8.80 12.69 -0.57
C LEU A 334 8.22 12.87 0.83
N GLY A 335 8.98 13.45 1.75
CA GLY A 335 8.53 13.74 3.12
C GLY A 335 7.35 14.71 3.23
N ASN A 336 6.94 15.34 2.14
CA ASN A 336 5.76 16.22 2.11
C ASN A 336 4.46 15.45 1.90
N GLU A 337 4.49 14.35 1.18
CA GLU A 337 3.29 13.66 0.70
C GLU A 337 2.95 12.42 1.52
N ASN A 338 3.93 11.77 2.12
CA ASN A 338 3.70 10.50 2.81
C ASN A 338 3.58 10.70 4.33
N CYS A 339 2.46 10.27 4.89
CA CYS A 339 2.18 10.45 6.32
C CYS A 339 3.19 9.77 7.26
N VAL A 340 3.88 8.72 6.80
CA VAL A 340 4.79 7.94 7.65
C VAL A 340 6.25 8.41 7.62
N VAL A 341 6.62 9.27 6.68
CA VAL A 341 7.95 9.91 6.64
C VAL A 341 7.92 11.36 7.13
N ARG A 342 6.74 11.94 7.30
CA ARG A 342 6.55 13.24 7.93
C ARG A 342 6.12 13.09 9.38
N ARG A 343 6.25 14.14 10.15
CA ARG A 343 5.71 14.16 11.52
C ARG A 343 4.20 13.95 11.48
N PRO A 344 3.64 13.15 12.41
CA PRO A 344 2.20 13.00 12.52
C PRO A 344 1.54 14.33 12.87
N VAL A 345 0.29 14.50 12.49
CA VAL A 345 -0.49 15.68 12.89
C VAL A 345 -0.82 15.54 14.38
N LEU A 346 -0.47 16.56 15.17
CA LEU A 346 -0.77 16.58 16.60
C LEU A 346 -2.23 16.92 16.82
N VAL A 347 -2.89 16.10 17.63
CA VAL A 347 -4.29 16.27 18.03
C VAL A 347 -4.47 15.93 19.51
N VAL A 348 -5.57 16.40 20.11
CA VAL A 348 -5.90 16.10 21.50
C VAL A 348 -7.08 15.13 21.57
N LEU A 349 -6.85 13.96 22.13
CA LEU A 349 -7.91 13.05 22.53
C LEU A 349 -8.43 13.44 23.92
N GLN A 350 -9.76 13.58 24.05
CA GLN A 350 -10.40 13.77 25.33
C GLN A 350 -10.52 12.43 26.05
N LYS A 351 -10.50 12.44 27.39
CA LYS A 351 -10.83 11.25 28.18
C LYS A 351 -12.23 10.75 27.84
N GLY A 352 -12.34 9.47 27.52
CA GLY A 352 -13.58 8.85 27.05
C GLY A 352 -13.61 8.69 25.52
N TRP A 353 -14.80 8.65 24.95
CA TRP A 353 -15.02 8.41 23.54
C TRP A 353 -14.82 9.66 22.70
N ASN A 354 -13.96 9.55 21.68
CA ASN A 354 -13.70 10.56 20.66
C ASN A 354 -14.25 10.08 19.32
N LYS A 355 -14.81 11.00 18.57
CA LYS A 355 -15.46 10.74 17.29
C LYS A 355 -14.51 11.09 16.15
N VAL A 356 -14.20 10.13 15.30
CA VAL A 356 -13.43 10.33 14.07
C VAL A 356 -14.36 10.17 12.87
N PHE A 357 -14.38 11.14 11.97
CA PHE A 357 -15.24 11.15 10.79
C PHE A 357 -14.47 11.60 9.57
N MET A 358 -14.68 10.95 8.42
CA MET A 358 -14.02 11.28 7.15
C MET A 358 -15.01 11.39 6.02
N LYS A 359 -14.76 12.36 5.16
CA LYS A 359 -15.37 12.49 3.83
C LYS A 359 -14.36 12.10 2.78
N LEU A 360 -14.72 11.17 1.91
CA LEU A 360 -13.83 10.49 0.97
C LEU A 360 -14.41 10.58 -0.44
N PRO A 361 -14.35 11.74 -1.11
CA PRO A 361 -14.83 11.87 -2.47
C PRO A 361 -13.81 11.29 -3.47
N VAL A 362 -14.30 10.88 -4.63
CA VAL A 362 -13.49 10.53 -5.78
C VAL A 362 -14.18 10.99 -7.06
N GLY A 363 -13.39 11.46 -8.01
CA GLY A 363 -13.81 11.79 -9.36
C GLY A 363 -13.63 10.60 -10.31
N ARG A 364 -13.04 10.85 -11.47
CA ARG A 364 -12.71 9.81 -12.47
C ARG A 364 -11.50 9.01 -12.03
N PHE A 365 -11.45 7.73 -12.37
CA PHE A 365 -10.33 6.85 -12.05
C PHE A 365 -9.15 6.95 -13.02
N SER A 366 -9.38 7.53 -14.18
CA SER A 366 -8.33 7.84 -15.13
C SER A 366 -8.62 9.19 -15.76
N THR A 367 -7.63 10.03 -15.82
CA THR A 367 -7.66 11.34 -16.52
C THR A 367 -6.42 11.44 -17.39
N ASP A 368 -6.32 12.53 -18.18
CA ASP A 368 -5.12 12.80 -18.97
C ASP A 368 -3.88 13.07 -18.08
N GLU A 369 -4.12 13.47 -16.83
CA GLU A 369 -3.08 13.81 -15.87
C GLU A 369 -2.72 12.66 -14.93
N VAL A 370 -3.71 11.82 -14.54
CA VAL A 370 -3.55 10.77 -13.53
C VAL A 370 -4.18 9.47 -14.02
N ARG A 371 -3.38 8.42 -14.12
CA ARG A 371 -3.82 7.07 -14.53
C ARG A 371 -3.94 6.07 -13.38
N LEU A 372 -3.27 6.35 -12.25
CA LEU A 372 -3.18 5.44 -11.10
C LEU A 372 -3.93 6.01 -9.89
N VAL A 373 -5.19 6.39 -10.08
CA VAL A 373 -6.00 6.98 -9.00
C VAL A 373 -6.25 5.95 -7.91
N LYS A 374 -5.75 6.26 -6.73
CA LYS A 374 -6.05 5.55 -5.48
C LYS A 374 -7.26 6.19 -4.82
N TRP A 375 -8.14 5.37 -4.30
CA TRP A 375 -9.22 5.82 -3.43
C TRP A 375 -9.08 5.11 -2.10
N MET A 376 -8.54 5.81 -1.13
CA MET A 376 -8.11 5.22 0.12
C MET A 376 -8.09 6.25 1.24
N PHE A 377 -7.91 5.78 2.45
CA PHE A 377 -7.45 6.57 3.57
C PHE A 377 -6.54 5.74 4.48
N THR A 378 -5.61 6.42 5.14
CA THR A 378 -4.91 5.93 6.32
C THR A 378 -5.28 6.82 7.49
N ALA A 379 -5.65 6.23 8.62
CA ALA A 379 -5.85 6.97 9.85
C ALA A 379 -5.61 6.08 11.07
N VAL A 380 -4.61 6.45 11.87
CA VAL A 380 -4.26 5.75 13.10
C VAL A 380 -3.59 6.71 14.08
N PHE A 381 -3.89 6.55 15.38
CA PHE A 381 -3.25 7.33 16.42
C PHE A 381 -1.92 6.71 16.83
N VAL A 382 -0.92 7.57 16.93
CA VAL A 382 0.47 7.23 17.27
C VAL A 382 0.96 8.17 18.37
N THR A 383 2.10 7.85 18.95
CA THR A 383 2.78 8.80 19.85
C THR A 383 3.12 10.10 19.08
N PRO A 384 3.28 11.25 19.75
CA PRO A 384 3.54 12.52 19.08
C PRO A 384 4.76 12.55 18.16
N ASP A 385 5.72 11.66 18.39
CA ASP A 385 6.89 11.46 17.54
C ASP A 385 6.66 10.47 16.38
N GLY A 386 5.52 9.78 16.37
CA GLY A 386 5.17 8.77 15.35
C GLY A 386 5.82 7.40 15.58
N GLY A 387 6.54 7.20 16.68
CA GLY A 387 7.30 5.97 16.92
C GLY A 387 6.46 4.75 17.25
N GLU A 388 5.40 4.91 18.04
CA GLU A 388 4.64 3.80 18.60
C GLU A 388 3.12 4.05 18.54
N ALA A 389 2.33 2.97 18.71
CA ALA A 389 0.91 3.10 18.94
C ALA A 389 0.62 3.73 20.31
N VAL A 390 -0.45 4.51 20.41
CA VAL A 390 -0.88 5.05 21.71
C VAL A 390 -1.49 3.96 22.56
N GLU A 391 -0.93 3.75 23.73
CA GLU A 391 -1.40 2.73 24.67
C GLU A 391 -2.81 3.02 25.20
N GLY A 392 -3.59 1.95 25.38
CA GLY A 392 -4.91 1.99 26.00
C GLY A 392 -6.02 2.57 25.13
N LEU A 393 -5.79 2.87 23.86
CA LEU A 393 -6.84 3.24 22.93
C LEU A 393 -7.69 2.01 22.54
N ILE A 394 -9.00 2.22 22.46
CA ILE A 394 -9.96 1.22 21.95
C ILE A 394 -10.68 1.82 20.75
N TYR A 395 -10.61 1.17 19.62
CA TYR A 395 -11.37 1.54 18.42
C TYR A 395 -12.68 0.74 18.38
N SER A 396 -13.78 1.42 18.15
CA SER A 396 -15.08 0.77 18.02
C SER A 396 -15.91 1.42 16.93
N PRO A 397 -16.54 0.62 16.04
CA PRO A 397 -17.47 1.15 15.04
C PRO A 397 -18.71 1.75 15.69
N ASP A 398 -19.04 1.30 16.90
CA ASP A 398 -20.17 1.78 17.70
C ASP A 398 -19.70 2.34 19.05
N LYS A 399 -20.35 3.40 19.50
CA LYS A 399 -20.11 3.92 20.84
C LYS A 399 -20.58 2.94 21.87
N ILE A 400 -19.66 2.24 22.51
CA ILE A 400 -19.97 1.33 23.62
C ILE A 400 -20.39 2.17 24.83
N ARG A 401 -21.53 1.83 25.42
CA ARG A 401 -22.09 2.52 26.61
C ARG A 401 -21.38 2.12 27.89
#